data_ec5583ed425e37c5d06b6232eb779cba
#
_entry.id   ec5583ed425e37c5d06b6232eb779cba
#
_cell.length_a   1.000
_cell.length_b   1.000
_cell.length_c   1.000
_cell.angle_alpha   90.00
_cell.angle_beta   90.00
_cell.angle_gamma   90.00
#
_symmetry.space_group_name_H-M   'P 1'
#
loop_
_entity.id
_entity.type
_entity.pdbx_description
1 polymer ?
#
loop_
_entity_poly.entity_id
_entity_poly.type
_entity_poly.pdbx_seq_one_letter_code
_entity_poly.pdbx_strand_id
1 'polypeptide(L)' 'NVEEFINRFKDRANAVKDRPMPPIGGDERMQFMKQAELDYQDYMIISDSEFEVTDEYLIFKYKLDN' A
#
# COMPACT_ATOMS: atom_id res chain seq x y z
N ASN A 1 -10.14 -14.70 -5.42
CA ASN A 1 -9.29 -14.47 -6.60
C ASN A 1 -8.13 -13.56 -6.24
N VAL A 2 -6.91 -13.99 -6.58
CA VAL A 2 -5.69 -13.27 -6.21
C VAL A 2 -5.58 -11.93 -6.94
N GLU A 3 -5.98 -11.87 -8.20
CA GLU A 3 -5.96 -10.62 -8.95
C GLU A 3 -6.87 -9.57 -8.32
N GLU A 4 -8.05 -9.96 -7.88
CA GLU A 4 -8.97 -9.06 -7.18
C GLU A 4 -8.37 -8.58 -5.87
N PHE A 5 -7.69 -9.46 -5.14
CA PHE A 5 -6.99 -9.12 -3.91
C PHE A 5 -5.92 -8.06 -4.16
N ILE A 6 -5.08 -8.26 -5.19
CA ILE A 6 -4.02 -7.32 -5.55
C ILE A 6 -4.63 -5.98 -6.00
N ASN A 7 -5.70 -6.02 -6.78
CA ASN A 7 -6.38 -4.80 -7.22
C ASN A 7 -6.96 -4.01 -6.05
N ARG A 8 -7.43 -4.67 -5.00
CA ARG A 8 -7.88 -3.97 -3.78
C ARG A 8 -6.74 -3.21 -3.12
N PHE A 9 -5.54 -3.79 -3.06
CA PHE A 9 -4.38 -3.09 -2.51
C PHE A 9 -3.96 -1.90 -3.36
N LYS A 10 -4.04 -2.05 -4.67
CA LYS A 10 -3.78 -0.94 -5.59
C LYS A 10 -4.78 0.20 -5.39
N ASP A 11 -6.05 -0.13 -5.24
CA ASP A 11 -7.10 0.85 -4.98
C ASP A 11 -6.88 1.54 -3.63
N ARG A 12 -6.45 0.81 -2.61
CA ARG A 12 -6.13 1.37 -1.30
C ARG A 12 -4.95 2.33 -1.38
N ALA A 13 -3.92 1.98 -2.15
CA ALA A 13 -2.78 2.89 -2.37
C ALA A 13 -3.23 4.17 -3.04
N ASN A 14 -4.06 4.07 -4.08
CA ASN A 14 -4.59 5.24 -4.77
C ASN A 14 -5.48 6.09 -3.85
N ALA A 15 -6.27 5.45 -3.00
CA ALA A 15 -7.10 6.16 -2.04
C ALA A 15 -6.27 6.97 -1.03
N VAL A 16 -5.08 6.49 -0.67
CA VAL A 16 -4.17 7.26 0.19
C VAL A 16 -3.73 8.55 -0.49
N LYS A 17 -3.40 8.49 -1.78
CA LYS A 17 -3.02 9.69 -2.55
C LYS A 17 -4.14 10.73 -2.59
N ASP A 18 -5.38 10.27 -2.65
CA ASP A 18 -6.55 11.12 -2.75
C ASP A 18 -7.10 11.52 -1.38
N ARG A 19 -6.45 11.09 -0.31
CA ARG A 19 -6.88 11.37 1.07
C ARG A 19 -6.83 12.88 1.32
N PRO A 20 -7.95 13.50 1.73
CA PRO A 20 -7.95 14.93 1.97
C PRO A 20 -7.11 15.28 3.20
N MET A 21 -6.41 16.41 3.14
CA MET A 21 -5.65 16.91 4.27
C MET A 21 -6.62 17.50 5.28
N PRO A 22 -6.64 16.99 6.54
CA PRO A 22 -7.48 17.59 7.57
C PRO A 22 -6.94 18.99 7.97
N PRO A 23 -7.79 19.84 8.59
CA PRO A 23 -7.38 21.18 9.00
C PRO A 23 -6.52 21.15 10.27
N ILE A 24 -5.34 20.57 10.16
CA ILE A 24 -4.36 20.44 11.26
C ILE A 24 -3.05 21.06 10.83
N GLY A 25 -2.23 21.45 11.79
CA GLY A 25 -0.93 22.04 11.55
C GLY A 25 0.13 21.45 12.47
N GLY A 26 1.37 21.98 12.34
CA GLY A 26 2.47 21.59 13.20
C GLY A 26 2.78 20.10 13.16
N ASP A 27 3.04 19.53 14.33
CA ASP A 27 3.43 18.13 14.47
C ASP A 27 2.34 17.15 14.02
N GLU A 28 1.07 17.48 14.25
CA GLU A 28 -0.04 16.63 13.82
C GLU A 28 -0.09 16.51 12.30
N ARG A 29 0.16 17.62 11.59
CA ARG A 29 0.21 17.60 10.14
C ARG A 29 1.36 16.73 9.64
N MET A 30 2.53 16.86 10.25
CA MET A 30 3.70 16.05 9.88
C MET A 30 3.46 14.57 10.11
N GLN A 31 2.83 14.23 11.24
CA GLN A 31 2.48 12.84 11.55
C GLN A 31 1.46 12.27 10.56
N PHE A 32 0.46 13.07 10.19
CA PHE A 32 -0.52 12.68 9.19
C PHE A 32 0.13 12.38 7.84
N MET A 33 1.02 13.26 7.38
CA MET A 33 1.72 13.08 6.11
C MET A 33 2.62 11.86 6.13
N LYS A 34 3.34 11.65 7.24
CA LYS A 34 4.20 10.48 7.40
C LYS A 34 3.41 9.19 7.38
N GLN A 35 2.28 9.16 8.10
CA GLN A 35 1.43 7.97 8.13
C GLN A 35 0.86 7.67 6.74
N ALA A 36 0.44 8.69 6.01
CA ALA A 36 -0.05 8.51 4.65
C ALA A 36 1.03 7.92 3.72
N GLU A 37 2.27 8.41 3.85
CA GLU A 37 3.39 7.89 3.08
C GLU A 37 3.66 6.41 3.39
N LEU A 38 3.66 6.05 4.66
CA LEU A 38 3.86 4.66 5.08
C LEU A 38 2.72 3.77 4.60
N ASP A 39 1.47 4.23 4.73
CA ASP A 39 0.31 3.47 4.25
C ASP A 39 0.42 3.21 2.74
N TYR A 40 0.80 4.22 1.98
CA TYR A 40 0.99 4.10 0.54
C TYR A 40 2.06 3.07 0.20
N GLN A 41 3.21 3.16 0.86
CA GLN A 41 4.31 2.21 0.66
C GLN A 41 3.89 0.78 0.99
N ASP A 42 3.19 0.59 2.10
CA ASP A 42 2.75 -0.72 2.55
C ASP A 42 1.79 -1.36 1.53
N TYR A 43 0.83 -0.59 1.02
CA TYR A 43 -0.11 -1.09 0.02
C TYR A 43 0.58 -1.38 -1.31
N MET A 44 1.56 -0.55 -1.69
CA MET A 44 2.28 -0.73 -2.96
C MET A 44 3.19 -1.95 -2.95
N ILE A 45 3.72 -2.36 -1.81
CA ILE A 45 4.52 -3.58 -1.71
C ILE A 45 3.72 -4.78 -2.22
N ILE A 46 2.48 -4.92 -1.78
CA ILE A 46 1.61 -6.00 -2.25
C ILE A 46 1.25 -5.79 -3.73
N SER A 47 0.87 -4.57 -4.09
CA SER A 47 0.45 -4.23 -5.46
C SER A 47 1.55 -4.49 -6.49
N ASP A 48 2.81 -4.24 -6.13
CA ASP A 48 3.95 -4.40 -7.02
C ASP A 48 4.61 -5.77 -6.95
N SER A 49 4.13 -6.65 -6.08
CA SER A 49 4.71 -7.98 -5.93
C SER A 49 4.31 -8.90 -7.08
N GLU A 50 5.19 -9.79 -7.43
CA GLU A 50 4.85 -10.98 -8.21
C GLU A 50 4.19 -11.97 -7.27
N PHE A 51 3.23 -12.73 -7.76
CA PHE A 51 2.56 -13.71 -6.92
C PHE A 51 2.58 -15.10 -7.54
N GLU A 52 2.55 -16.09 -6.67
CA GLU A 52 2.48 -17.48 -7.04
C GLU A 52 1.47 -18.18 -6.14
N VAL A 53 0.62 -19.00 -6.72
CA VAL A 53 -0.38 -19.78 -5.98
C VAL A 53 0.00 -21.24 -6.06
N THR A 54 0.15 -21.88 -4.91
CA THR A 54 0.34 -23.34 -4.81
C THR A 54 -0.90 -23.95 -4.16
N ASP A 55 -0.89 -25.27 -3.97
CA ASP A 55 -2.01 -25.95 -3.30
C ASP A 55 -2.20 -25.50 -1.86
N GLU A 56 -1.12 -25.03 -1.21
CA GLU A 56 -1.14 -24.69 0.20
C GLU A 56 -0.82 -23.24 0.49
N TYR A 57 -0.23 -22.51 -0.48
CA TYR A 57 0.31 -21.18 -0.21
C TYR A 57 -0.06 -20.18 -1.29
N LEU A 58 -0.25 -18.94 -0.86
CA LEU A 58 -0.18 -17.77 -1.70
C LEU A 58 1.14 -17.07 -1.36
N ILE A 59 2.01 -16.93 -2.35
CA ILE A 59 3.37 -16.42 -2.16
C ILE A 59 3.48 -15.08 -2.90
N PHE A 60 3.96 -14.06 -2.19
CA PHE A 60 4.30 -12.77 -2.78
C PHE A 60 5.81 -12.60 -2.80
N LYS A 61 6.33 -12.16 -3.94
CA LYS A 61 7.75 -11.83 -4.10
C LYS A 61 7.86 -10.37 -4.48
N TYR A 62 8.48 -9.60 -3.61
CA TYR A 62 8.71 -8.19 -3.82
C TYR A 62 10.21 -7.96 -4.03
N LYS A 63 10.58 -7.43 -5.19
CA LYS A 63 11.98 -7.20 -5.52
C LYS A 63 12.52 -6.00 -4.75
N LEU A 64 13.61 -6.20 -4.02
CA LEU A 64 14.29 -5.13 -3.30
C LEU A 64 15.26 -4.41 -4.21
N ASP A 65 15.30 -3.09 -4.08
CA ASP A 65 16.28 -2.25 -4.76
C ASP A 65 17.54 -2.17 -3.89
N ASN A 66 18.55 -2.88 -4.29
CA ASN A 66 19.84 -2.87 -3.58
C ASN A 66 20.93 -2.29 -4.46
#